data_123df34d8ae70a6f80be85e287e81590
#
_entry.id   123df34d8ae70a6f80be85e287e81590
#
_cell.length_a   1.000
_cell.length_b   1.000
_cell.length_c   1.000
_cell.angle_alpha   90.00
_cell.angle_beta   90.00
_cell.angle_gamma   90.00
#
_symmetry.space_group_name_H-M   'P 1'
#
loop_
_entity.id
_entity.type
_entity.pdbx_description
1 polymer ?
#
loop_
_entity_poly.entity_id
_entity_poly.type
_entity_poly.pdbx_seq_one_letter_code
_entity_poly.pdbx_strand_id
1 'polypeptide(L)'
;TAKSEMVTDLPEGAVAILNADDDRVVRMAAKTRARVEWFGLDHTADVRATDVAATASGTAFTLEVDGVTRRVQLRILGEHHVMNALAAIAATRALGVPVERSVPALEALERAERWRMEVLTRADGVVVINDAYNASPDSMAAALKTLAQITAGDQRSVAVLGEMAELGEYADEEHDRIGRLAVRLNVQKLIVVGHNARHIHNAAGLEGSWDG
;
A
#
# COMPACT_ATOMS: atom_id res chain seq x y z
N THR A 1 -16.89 0.59 -16.88
CA THR A 1 -16.25 -0.47 -16.07
C THR A 1 -17.11 -0.77 -14.86
N ALA A 2 -17.22 -2.04 -14.43
CA ALA A 2 -18.08 -2.50 -13.32
C ALA A 2 -17.94 -1.62 -12.05
N LYS A 3 -16.72 -1.27 -11.66
CA LYS A 3 -16.48 -0.43 -10.46
C LYS A 3 -17.10 0.96 -10.54
N SER A 4 -17.37 1.54 -11.72
CA SER A 4 -17.99 2.86 -11.81
C SER A 4 -19.49 2.85 -11.46
N GLU A 5 -20.14 1.70 -11.48
CA GLU A 5 -21.54 1.53 -11.07
C GLU A 5 -21.74 1.95 -9.61
N MET A 6 -20.77 1.67 -8.73
CA MET A 6 -20.82 2.06 -7.32
C MET A 6 -21.00 3.56 -7.09
N VAL A 7 -20.48 4.41 -7.98
CA VAL A 7 -20.59 5.87 -7.85
C VAL A 7 -21.71 6.45 -8.70
N THR A 8 -22.07 5.78 -9.81
CA THR A 8 -23.13 6.20 -10.71
C THR A 8 -24.51 6.13 -10.03
N ASP A 9 -24.72 5.12 -9.22
CA ASP A 9 -26.01 4.83 -8.56
C ASP A 9 -26.15 5.55 -7.20
N LEU A 10 -25.16 6.36 -6.81
CA LEU A 10 -25.27 7.15 -5.58
C LEU A 10 -26.33 8.24 -5.71
N PRO A 11 -27.21 8.41 -4.69
CA PRO A 11 -28.18 9.51 -4.67
C PRO A 11 -27.47 10.87 -4.50
N GLU A 12 -28.13 11.96 -4.92
CA GLU A 12 -27.60 13.33 -4.84
C GLU A 12 -27.15 13.76 -3.43
N GLY A 13 -27.80 13.25 -2.38
CA GLY A 13 -27.42 13.52 -0.98
C GLY A 13 -26.27 12.69 -0.44
N ALA A 14 -25.73 11.76 -1.22
CA ALA A 14 -24.60 10.93 -0.80
C ALA A 14 -23.24 11.62 -1.03
N VAL A 15 -22.18 11.00 -0.53
CA VAL A 15 -20.79 11.41 -0.74
C VAL A 15 -20.02 10.28 -1.42
N ALA A 16 -19.42 10.57 -2.56
CA ALA A 16 -18.49 9.67 -3.23
C ALA A 16 -17.06 10.01 -2.78
N ILE A 17 -16.40 9.07 -2.10
CA ILE A 17 -15.03 9.23 -1.62
C ILE A 17 -14.11 8.61 -2.65
N LEU A 18 -13.29 9.42 -3.31
CA LEU A 18 -12.51 9.04 -4.47
C LEU A 18 -11.02 9.31 -4.28
N ASN A 19 -10.20 8.37 -4.75
CA ASN A 19 -8.75 8.52 -4.78
C ASN A 19 -8.34 9.51 -5.89
N ALA A 20 -7.71 10.62 -5.50
CA ALA A 20 -7.24 11.65 -6.43
C ALA A 20 -5.98 11.24 -7.20
N ASP A 21 -5.24 10.24 -6.72
CA ASP A 21 -3.97 9.79 -7.31
C ASP A 21 -4.15 8.69 -8.39
N ASP A 22 -5.37 8.21 -8.62
CA ASP A 22 -5.68 7.26 -9.70
C ASP A 22 -6.55 7.92 -10.78
N ASP A 23 -5.98 8.16 -11.95
CA ASP A 23 -6.66 8.76 -13.11
C ASP A 23 -7.95 8.04 -13.51
N ARG A 24 -8.02 6.72 -13.28
CA ARG A 24 -9.21 5.92 -13.56
C ARG A 24 -10.32 6.22 -12.58
N VAL A 25 -9.98 6.46 -11.32
CA VAL A 25 -10.91 6.85 -10.26
C VAL A 25 -11.32 8.30 -10.43
N VAL A 26 -10.40 9.20 -10.76
CA VAL A 26 -10.70 10.62 -11.06
C VAL A 26 -11.76 10.74 -12.15
N ARG A 27 -11.68 9.95 -13.22
CA ARG A 27 -12.68 9.92 -14.28
C ARG A 27 -14.07 9.44 -13.83
N MET A 28 -14.18 8.77 -12.68
CA MET A 28 -15.49 8.35 -12.15
C MET A 28 -16.30 9.52 -11.58
N ALA A 29 -15.66 10.60 -11.16
CA ALA A 29 -16.35 11.78 -10.64
C ALA A 29 -17.38 12.37 -11.61
N ALA A 30 -17.09 12.31 -12.92
CA ALA A 30 -18.03 12.77 -13.94
C ALA A 30 -19.29 11.89 -14.10
N LYS A 31 -19.34 10.74 -13.43
CA LYS A 31 -20.44 9.77 -13.52
C LYS A 31 -21.39 9.81 -12.34
N THR A 32 -21.07 10.54 -11.30
CA THR A 32 -21.90 10.63 -10.10
C THR A 32 -22.60 11.99 -9.97
N ARG A 33 -23.76 12.00 -9.33
CA ARG A 33 -24.47 13.22 -8.89
C ARG A 33 -24.21 13.51 -7.41
N ALA A 34 -23.57 12.57 -6.71
CA ALA A 34 -23.19 12.74 -5.32
C ALA A 34 -22.06 13.78 -5.20
N ARG A 35 -21.95 14.41 -4.04
CA ARG A 35 -20.79 15.24 -3.71
C ARG A 35 -19.52 14.36 -3.71
N VAL A 36 -18.48 14.79 -4.40
CA VAL A 36 -17.20 14.10 -4.38
C VAL A 36 -16.33 14.65 -3.26
N GLU A 37 -15.71 13.76 -2.51
CA GLU A 37 -14.69 14.06 -1.53
C GLU A 37 -13.41 13.33 -1.92
N TRP A 38 -12.32 14.07 -2.08
CA TRP A 38 -11.06 13.55 -2.58
C TRP A 38 -10.09 13.21 -1.46
N PHE A 39 -9.40 12.08 -1.59
CA PHE A 39 -8.25 11.77 -0.76
C PHE A 39 -7.05 11.39 -1.64
N GLY A 40 -5.81 11.67 -1.17
CA GLY A 40 -4.62 11.38 -1.94
C GLY A 40 -3.32 11.85 -1.30
N LEU A 41 -2.20 11.54 -1.97
CA LEU A 41 -0.85 11.91 -1.56
C LEU A 41 -0.33 13.14 -2.33
N ASP A 42 -0.37 13.08 -3.65
CA ASP A 42 0.35 14.01 -4.53
C ASP A 42 -0.50 15.17 -5.06
N HIS A 43 -1.81 15.03 -5.06
CA HIS A 43 -2.73 16.02 -5.62
C HIS A 43 -3.43 16.84 -4.55
N THR A 44 -4.02 17.96 -4.95
CA THR A 44 -4.90 18.74 -4.09
C THR A 44 -6.15 17.92 -3.78
N ALA A 45 -6.16 17.31 -2.62
CA ALA A 45 -7.27 16.51 -2.12
C ALA A 45 -7.84 17.15 -0.85
N ASP A 46 -9.11 16.87 -0.54
CA ASP A 46 -9.78 17.37 0.67
C ASP A 46 -9.16 16.73 1.94
N VAL A 47 -8.73 15.48 1.81
CA VAL A 47 -7.99 14.74 2.84
C VAL A 47 -6.67 14.28 2.25
N ARG A 48 -5.58 14.91 2.64
CA ARG A 48 -4.26 14.74 2.03
C ARG A 48 -3.22 14.25 3.01
N ALA A 49 -2.24 13.47 2.53
CA ALA A 49 -1.03 13.17 3.28
C ALA A 49 0.22 13.67 2.55
N THR A 50 1.14 14.23 3.33
CA THR A 50 2.49 14.61 2.91
C THR A 50 3.52 14.02 3.87
N ASP A 51 4.80 14.12 3.54
CA ASP A 51 5.93 13.67 4.39
C ASP A 51 5.76 12.22 4.88
N VAL A 52 5.36 11.33 3.99
CA VAL A 52 5.19 9.91 4.29
C VAL A 52 6.55 9.27 4.54
N ALA A 53 6.69 8.60 5.68
CA ALA A 53 7.91 7.91 6.07
C ALA A 53 7.58 6.56 6.73
N ALA A 54 8.11 5.47 6.17
CA ALA A 54 8.01 4.14 6.75
C ALA A 54 9.25 3.85 7.61
N THR A 55 9.03 3.29 8.80
CA THR A 55 10.06 2.82 9.72
C THR A 55 9.70 1.44 10.24
N ALA A 56 10.61 0.74 10.92
CA ALA A 56 10.31 -0.56 11.53
C ALA A 56 9.16 -0.52 12.56
N SER A 57 8.81 0.67 13.09
CA SER A 57 7.74 0.87 14.07
C SER A 57 6.39 1.27 13.46
N GLY A 58 6.31 1.40 12.14
CA GLY A 58 5.08 1.80 11.45
C GLY A 58 5.31 2.87 10.39
N THR A 59 4.23 3.49 9.93
CA THR A 59 4.26 4.51 8.89
C THR A 59 3.75 5.85 9.44
N ALA A 60 4.55 6.89 9.30
CA ALA A 60 4.19 8.24 9.72
C ALA A 60 3.92 9.13 8.51
N PHE A 61 2.99 10.06 8.64
CA PHE A 61 2.69 11.06 7.62
C PHE A 61 2.14 12.34 8.23
N THR A 62 2.16 13.42 7.48
CA THR A 62 1.49 14.67 7.82
C THR A 62 0.12 14.68 7.15
N LEU A 63 -0.95 14.67 7.95
CA LEU A 63 -2.32 14.81 7.49
C LEU A 63 -2.66 16.29 7.32
N GLU A 64 -3.23 16.64 6.16
CA GLU A 64 -3.80 17.95 5.87
C GLU A 64 -5.30 17.78 5.55
N VAL A 65 -6.15 18.40 6.35
CA VAL A 65 -7.62 18.34 6.19
C VAL A 65 -8.26 19.57 6.84
N ASP A 66 -9.24 20.21 6.19
CA ASP A 66 -9.97 21.38 6.69
C ASP A 66 -9.07 22.54 7.16
N GLY A 67 -7.89 22.71 6.54
CA GLY A 67 -6.90 23.73 6.95
C GLY A 67 -6.11 23.36 8.22
N VAL A 68 -6.32 22.17 8.76
CA VAL A 68 -5.56 21.62 9.89
C VAL A 68 -4.45 20.74 9.39
N THR A 69 -3.26 20.91 9.93
CA THR A 69 -2.10 20.05 9.69
C THR A 69 -1.76 19.28 10.96
N ARG A 70 -1.65 17.95 10.85
CA ARG A 70 -1.38 17.08 12.00
C ARG A 70 -0.45 15.93 11.61
N ARG A 71 0.57 15.65 12.46
CA ARG A 71 1.36 14.43 12.34
C ARG A 71 0.56 13.21 12.80
N VAL A 72 0.55 12.17 12.00
CA VAL A 72 -0.12 10.89 12.26
C VAL A 72 0.92 9.77 12.25
N GLN A 73 0.83 8.86 13.22
CA GLN A 73 1.72 7.70 13.34
C GLN A 73 0.88 6.42 13.34
N LEU A 74 0.84 5.74 12.21
CA LEU A 74 0.26 4.40 12.13
C LEU A 74 1.27 3.37 12.65
N ARG A 75 0.81 2.39 13.40
CA ARG A 75 1.62 1.23 13.82
C ARG A 75 1.75 0.17 12.71
N ILE A 76 1.11 0.41 11.58
CA ILE A 76 1.06 -0.49 10.44
C ILE A 76 2.07 0.00 9.39
N LEU A 77 2.80 -0.94 8.78
CA LEU A 77 3.81 -0.64 7.76
C LEU A 77 3.22 -0.50 6.36
N GLY A 78 3.79 0.44 5.60
CA GLY A 78 3.58 0.59 4.17
C GLY A 78 2.76 1.81 3.76
N GLU A 79 3.20 2.50 2.72
CA GLU A 79 2.58 3.71 2.18
C GLU A 79 1.12 3.47 1.73
N HIS A 80 0.80 2.27 1.26
CA HIS A 80 -0.58 1.92 0.89
C HIS A 80 -1.55 1.97 2.07
N HIS A 81 -1.07 1.78 3.31
CA HIS A 81 -1.90 1.96 4.51
C HIS A 81 -2.18 3.43 4.81
N VAL A 82 -1.33 4.35 4.34
CA VAL A 82 -1.64 5.78 4.38
C VAL A 82 -2.85 6.08 3.50
N MET A 83 -2.89 5.55 2.28
CA MET A 83 -4.06 5.69 1.40
C MET A 83 -5.33 5.13 2.04
N ASN A 84 -5.26 3.96 2.68
CA ASN A 84 -6.38 3.37 3.39
C ASN A 84 -6.83 4.24 4.58
N ALA A 85 -5.88 4.83 5.32
CA ALA A 85 -6.17 5.73 6.42
C ALA A 85 -6.83 7.02 5.94
N LEU A 86 -6.36 7.63 4.83
CA LEU A 86 -6.98 8.81 4.23
C LEU A 86 -8.41 8.51 3.77
N ALA A 87 -8.64 7.37 3.12
CA ALA A 87 -9.98 6.94 2.74
C ALA A 87 -10.91 6.76 3.95
N ALA A 88 -10.41 6.18 5.05
CA ALA A 88 -11.17 6.01 6.29
C ALA A 88 -11.47 7.37 6.96
N ILE A 89 -10.51 8.30 6.97
CA ILE A 89 -10.72 9.66 7.49
C ILE A 89 -11.77 10.39 6.64
N ALA A 90 -11.67 10.34 5.32
CA ALA A 90 -12.66 10.94 4.42
C ALA A 90 -14.06 10.35 4.64
N ALA A 91 -14.15 9.01 4.79
CA ALA A 91 -15.42 8.33 5.04
C ALA A 91 -16.04 8.73 6.39
N THR A 92 -15.26 8.74 7.46
CA THR A 92 -15.74 9.13 8.79
C THR A 92 -16.10 10.61 8.85
N ARG A 93 -15.33 11.48 8.16
CA ARG A 93 -15.63 12.90 8.02
C ARG A 93 -16.96 13.13 7.28
N ALA A 94 -17.20 12.41 6.19
CA ALA A 94 -18.47 12.49 5.45
C ALA A 94 -19.68 12.07 6.31
N LEU A 95 -19.46 11.21 7.33
CA LEU A 95 -20.45 10.81 8.32
C LEU A 95 -20.52 11.73 9.54
N GLY A 96 -19.82 12.88 9.53
CA GLY A 96 -19.83 13.85 10.62
C GLY A 96 -18.97 13.48 11.83
N VAL A 97 -18.07 12.48 11.71
CA VAL A 97 -17.11 12.16 12.77
C VAL A 97 -15.91 13.10 12.67
N PRO A 98 -15.58 13.84 13.72
CA PRO A 98 -14.45 14.76 13.69
C PRO A 98 -13.11 14.03 13.60
N VAL A 99 -12.14 14.65 12.92
CA VAL A 99 -10.80 14.09 12.68
C VAL A 99 -10.07 13.78 14.00
N GLU A 100 -10.34 14.54 15.05
CA GLU A 100 -9.79 14.36 16.40
C GLU A 100 -10.21 13.01 17.03
N ARG A 101 -11.24 12.37 16.50
CA ARG A 101 -11.67 11.01 16.91
C ARG A 101 -11.18 9.93 15.96
N SER A 102 -11.19 10.21 14.65
CA SER A 102 -10.78 9.24 13.63
C SER A 102 -9.27 8.94 13.70
N VAL A 103 -8.44 9.97 13.85
CA VAL A 103 -6.99 9.80 13.86
C VAL A 103 -6.49 8.97 15.05
N PRO A 104 -6.86 9.24 16.32
CA PRO A 104 -6.43 8.39 17.42
C PRO A 104 -6.90 6.93 17.29
N ALA A 105 -8.07 6.69 16.71
CA ALA A 105 -8.55 5.33 16.44
C ALA A 105 -7.67 4.59 15.44
N LEU A 106 -7.20 5.27 14.38
CA LEU A 106 -6.27 4.70 13.40
C LEU A 106 -4.88 4.47 14.01
N GLU A 107 -4.38 5.41 14.81
CA GLU A 107 -3.09 5.29 15.50
C GLU A 107 -3.07 4.16 16.54
N ALA A 108 -4.23 3.79 17.10
CA ALA A 108 -4.38 2.70 18.04
C ALA A 108 -4.39 1.31 17.38
N LEU A 109 -4.57 1.23 16.06
CA LEU A 109 -4.57 -0.05 15.35
C LEU A 109 -3.16 -0.65 15.37
N GLU A 110 -3.00 -1.80 16.01
CA GLU A 110 -1.71 -2.51 16.09
C GLU A 110 -1.40 -3.29 14.80
N ARG A 111 -2.41 -3.64 14.05
CA ARG A 111 -2.34 -4.34 12.75
C ARG A 111 -3.57 -4.03 11.92
N ALA A 112 -3.40 -4.00 10.60
CA ALA A 112 -4.53 -3.84 9.69
C ALA A 112 -5.39 -5.11 9.68
N GLU A 113 -4.76 -6.24 9.39
CA GLU A 113 -5.36 -7.56 9.34
C GLU A 113 -4.26 -8.63 9.45
N ARG A 114 -4.63 -9.84 9.85
CA ARG A 114 -3.70 -10.96 9.92
C ARG A 114 -3.13 -11.27 8.53
N TRP A 115 -1.81 -11.48 8.44
CA TRP A 115 -1.08 -11.77 7.19
C TRP A 115 -1.09 -10.63 6.15
N ARG A 116 -1.40 -9.40 6.58
CA ARG A 116 -1.29 -8.19 5.75
C ARG A 116 -0.30 -7.22 6.38
N MET A 117 0.92 -7.19 5.84
CA MET A 117 2.04 -6.40 6.37
C MET A 117 2.20 -6.55 7.89
N GLU A 118 1.90 -7.74 8.42
CA GLU A 118 2.03 -8.06 9.85
C GLU A 118 3.51 -8.13 10.23
N VAL A 119 3.91 -7.29 11.18
CA VAL A 119 5.30 -7.23 11.64
C VAL A 119 5.48 -8.10 12.86
N LEU A 120 6.40 -9.03 12.78
CA LEU A 120 6.77 -9.94 13.85
C LEU A 120 8.25 -9.73 14.16
N THR A 121 8.59 -9.37 15.39
CA THR A 121 9.98 -9.27 15.84
C THR A 121 10.33 -10.51 16.66
N ARG A 122 11.33 -11.25 16.22
CA ARG A 122 11.85 -12.43 16.93
C ARG A 122 12.78 -12.00 18.06
N ALA A 123 12.98 -12.90 19.03
CA ALA A 123 13.87 -12.66 20.18
C ALA A 123 15.35 -12.44 19.78
N ASP A 124 15.76 -12.94 18.60
CA ASP A 124 17.11 -12.76 18.04
C ASP A 124 17.25 -11.45 17.23
N GLY A 125 16.22 -10.59 17.25
CA GLY A 125 16.23 -9.29 16.55
C GLY A 125 15.83 -9.36 15.08
N VAL A 126 15.51 -10.54 14.54
CA VAL A 126 15.00 -10.65 13.16
C VAL A 126 13.59 -10.08 13.07
N VAL A 127 13.38 -9.16 12.14
CA VAL A 127 12.08 -8.60 11.81
C VAL A 127 11.51 -9.36 10.62
N VAL A 128 10.32 -9.92 10.77
CA VAL A 128 9.59 -10.62 9.71
C VAL A 128 8.36 -9.81 9.34
N ILE A 129 8.21 -9.47 8.06
CA ILE A 129 6.99 -8.89 7.50
C ILE A 129 6.21 -10.03 6.86
N ASN A 130 5.04 -10.34 7.43
CA ASN A 130 4.15 -11.37 6.91
C ASN A 130 3.02 -10.72 6.11
N ASP A 131 3.08 -10.84 4.78
CA ASP A 131 2.10 -10.33 3.83
C ASP A 131 1.51 -11.46 2.96
N ALA A 132 1.37 -12.65 3.53
CA ALA A 132 1.04 -13.87 2.82
C ALA A 132 -0.47 -14.09 2.56
N TYR A 133 -1.33 -13.11 2.83
CA TYR A 133 -2.79 -13.25 2.63
C TYR A 133 -3.15 -13.38 1.14
N ASN A 134 -2.56 -12.53 0.31
CA ASN A 134 -2.76 -12.52 -1.14
C ASN A 134 -1.55 -11.87 -1.83
N ALA A 135 -1.37 -12.14 -3.12
CA ALA A 135 -0.32 -11.53 -3.92
C ALA A 135 -0.89 -10.93 -5.21
N SER A 136 -0.58 -9.67 -5.44
CA SER A 136 -0.81 -8.95 -6.70
C SER A 136 0.44 -8.17 -7.08
N PRO A 137 0.62 -7.79 -8.35
CA PRO A 137 1.80 -7.05 -8.78
C PRO A 137 2.05 -5.78 -7.96
N ASP A 138 1.00 -5.02 -7.67
CA ASP A 138 1.12 -3.77 -6.93
C ASP A 138 1.38 -3.99 -5.43
N SER A 139 0.73 -5.00 -4.81
CA SER A 139 0.96 -5.30 -3.40
C SER A 139 2.35 -5.86 -3.16
N MET A 140 2.85 -6.75 -4.02
CA MET A 140 4.22 -7.26 -3.92
C MET A 140 5.27 -6.16 -4.13
N ALA A 141 5.03 -5.25 -5.08
CA ALA A 141 5.90 -4.09 -5.28
C ALA A 141 5.91 -3.18 -4.05
N ALA A 142 4.76 -2.94 -3.42
CA ALA A 142 4.67 -2.15 -2.20
C ALA A 142 5.40 -2.82 -1.02
N ALA A 143 5.24 -4.14 -0.84
CA ALA A 143 5.93 -4.90 0.19
C ALA A 143 7.46 -4.88 0.03
N LEU A 144 7.97 -5.04 -1.21
CA LEU A 144 9.40 -4.95 -1.51
C LEU A 144 9.96 -3.54 -1.24
N LYS A 145 9.24 -2.49 -1.62
CA LYS A 145 9.61 -1.11 -1.29
C LYS A 145 9.68 -0.88 0.22
N THR A 146 8.68 -1.37 0.95
CA THR A 146 8.66 -1.28 2.42
C THR A 146 9.85 -2.03 3.03
N LEU A 147 10.15 -3.25 2.56
CA LEU A 147 11.34 -4.00 3.00
C LEU A 147 12.62 -3.17 2.79
N ALA A 148 12.80 -2.60 1.61
CA ALA A 148 13.97 -1.76 1.30
C ALA A 148 14.04 -0.50 2.18
N GLN A 149 12.91 0.16 2.46
CA GLN A 149 12.85 1.36 3.28
C GLN A 149 13.22 1.11 4.75
N ILE A 150 12.81 -0.04 5.32
CA ILE A 150 13.07 -0.35 6.72
C ILE A 150 14.41 -1.06 6.94
N THR A 151 15.02 -1.61 5.88
CA THR A 151 16.34 -2.22 5.95
C THR A 151 17.39 -1.11 6.00
N ALA A 152 18.04 -0.93 7.12
CA ALA A 152 19.01 0.14 7.36
C ALA A 152 20.40 -0.42 7.70
N GLY A 153 21.44 0.29 7.26
CA GLY A 153 22.83 -0.02 7.60
C GLY A 153 23.26 -1.42 7.15
N ASP A 154 23.83 -2.19 8.08
CA ASP A 154 24.36 -3.53 7.82
C ASP A 154 23.30 -4.65 7.92
N GLN A 155 22.02 -4.30 7.99
CA GLN A 155 20.94 -5.29 8.03
C GLN A 155 20.79 -5.98 6.67
N ARG A 156 20.58 -7.30 6.71
CA ARG A 156 20.34 -8.10 5.51
C ARG A 156 18.87 -8.21 5.20
N SER A 157 18.47 -7.82 3.97
CA SER A 157 17.11 -8.02 3.45
C SER A 157 16.98 -9.41 2.80
N VAL A 158 15.90 -10.11 3.15
CA VAL A 158 15.53 -11.40 2.56
C VAL A 158 14.06 -11.30 2.12
N ALA A 159 13.77 -11.56 0.85
CA ALA A 159 12.42 -11.68 0.34
C ALA A 159 12.07 -13.14 0.04
N VAL A 160 10.92 -13.60 0.55
CA VAL A 160 10.35 -14.91 0.22
C VAL A 160 9.05 -14.64 -0.53
N LEU A 161 9.04 -14.90 -1.84
CA LEU A 161 7.96 -14.52 -2.74
C LEU A 161 7.26 -15.78 -3.30
N GLY A 162 5.92 -15.76 -3.25
CA GLY A 162 5.08 -16.74 -3.91
C GLY A 162 4.63 -16.30 -5.30
N GLU A 163 3.77 -17.11 -5.91
CA GLU A 163 3.15 -16.77 -7.19
C GLU A 163 1.97 -15.81 -7.01
N MET A 164 1.70 -15.03 -8.06
CA MET A 164 0.51 -14.20 -8.19
C MET A 164 -0.52 -14.91 -9.06
N ALA A 165 -1.74 -15.08 -8.54
CA ALA A 165 -2.85 -15.72 -9.26
C ALA A 165 -3.65 -14.69 -10.08
N GLU A 166 -4.50 -15.21 -10.98
CA GLU A 166 -5.52 -14.44 -11.71
C GLU A 166 -4.99 -13.34 -12.65
N LEU A 167 -3.73 -13.43 -13.08
CA LEU A 167 -3.13 -12.42 -13.97
C LEU A 167 -3.37 -12.71 -15.47
N GLY A 168 -3.91 -13.89 -15.81
CA GLY A 168 -4.19 -14.26 -17.21
C GLY A 168 -2.92 -14.24 -18.07
N GLU A 169 -2.99 -13.62 -19.23
CA GLU A 169 -1.89 -13.50 -20.19
C GLU A 169 -0.71 -12.62 -19.71
N TYR A 170 -0.91 -11.80 -18.69
CA TYR A 170 0.13 -10.94 -18.12
C TYR A 170 0.94 -11.61 -17.00
N ALA A 171 0.66 -12.87 -16.69
CA ALA A 171 1.26 -13.56 -15.56
C ALA A 171 2.79 -13.55 -15.60
N ASP A 172 3.38 -13.93 -16.72
CA ASP A 172 4.83 -14.02 -16.88
C ASP A 172 5.49 -12.64 -16.78
N GLU A 173 4.92 -11.64 -17.47
CA GLU A 173 5.44 -10.27 -17.47
C GLU A 173 5.41 -9.64 -16.08
N GLU A 174 4.33 -9.83 -15.33
CA GLU A 174 4.19 -9.27 -13.99
C GLU A 174 5.11 -9.96 -12.97
N HIS A 175 5.31 -11.27 -13.08
CA HIS A 175 6.31 -11.97 -12.27
C HIS A 175 7.73 -11.49 -12.59
N ASP A 176 8.07 -11.33 -13.86
CA ASP A 176 9.35 -10.75 -14.30
C ASP A 176 9.57 -9.34 -13.73
N ARG A 177 8.53 -8.49 -13.75
CA ARG A 177 8.57 -7.14 -13.21
C ARG A 177 8.94 -7.13 -11.72
N ILE A 178 8.37 -8.04 -10.94
CA ILE A 178 8.66 -8.17 -9.51
C ILE A 178 10.10 -8.63 -9.28
N GLY A 179 10.59 -9.58 -10.07
CA GLY A 179 11.98 -10.04 -9.99
C GLY A 179 12.99 -8.90 -10.22
N ARG A 180 12.81 -8.12 -11.29
CA ARG A 180 13.65 -6.93 -11.58
C ARG A 180 13.54 -5.88 -10.48
N LEU A 181 12.35 -5.67 -9.94
CA LEU A 181 12.15 -4.71 -8.84
C LEU A 181 12.93 -5.12 -7.58
N ALA A 182 12.94 -6.40 -7.22
CA ALA A 182 13.69 -6.89 -6.07
C ALA A 182 15.20 -6.56 -6.19
N VAL A 183 15.78 -6.73 -7.39
CA VAL A 183 17.18 -6.36 -7.65
C VAL A 183 17.40 -4.85 -7.55
N ARG A 184 16.55 -4.05 -8.17
CA ARG A 184 16.66 -2.57 -8.15
C ARG A 184 16.53 -1.99 -6.74
N LEU A 185 15.83 -2.68 -5.87
CA LEU A 185 15.67 -2.33 -4.45
C LEU A 185 16.79 -2.91 -3.57
N ASN A 186 17.83 -3.54 -4.16
CA ASN A 186 18.95 -4.15 -3.46
C ASN A 186 18.51 -5.21 -2.42
N VAL A 187 17.49 -6.00 -2.72
CA VAL A 187 17.14 -7.14 -1.88
C VAL A 187 18.29 -8.17 -1.95
N GLN A 188 18.94 -8.43 -0.83
CA GLN A 188 20.18 -9.21 -0.81
C GLN A 188 19.97 -10.71 -0.97
N LYS A 189 18.80 -11.22 -0.61
CA LYS A 189 18.45 -12.62 -0.83
C LYS A 189 17.00 -12.74 -1.27
N LEU A 190 16.81 -13.44 -2.39
CA LEU A 190 15.50 -13.74 -2.95
C LEU A 190 15.27 -15.26 -2.91
N ILE A 191 14.17 -15.67 -2.30
CA ILE A 191 13.69 -17.06 -2.29
C ILE A 191 12.33 -17.05 -2.98
N VAL A 192 12.14 -17.93 -3.96
CA VAL A 192 10.92 -18.00 -4.74
C VAL A 192 10.24 -19.34 -4.53
N VAL A 193 8.94 -19.34 -4.28
CA VAL A 193 8.13 -20.52 -3.99
C VAL A 193 6.96 -20.60 -4.96
N GLY A 194 6.82 -21.71 -5.64
CA GLY A 194 5.76 -21.94 -6.62
C GLY A 194 6.28 -22.04 -8.05
N HIS A 195 5.54 -22.77 -8.89
CA HIS A 195 5.98 -23.07 -10.26
C HIS A 195 6.00 -21.81 -11.15
N ASN A 196 4.93 -21.02 -11.11
CA ASN A 196 4.82 -19.80 -11.92
C ASN A 196 5.70 -18.68 -11.40
N ALA A 197 6.00 -18.68 -10.11
CA ALA A 197 6.89 -17.70 -9.48
C ALA A 197 8.36 -17.81 -9.97
N ARG A 198 8.74 -18.90 -10.68
CA ARG A 198 10.08 -19.02 -11.30
C ARG A 198 10.47 -17.84 -12.18
N HIS A 199 9.49 -17.15 -12.80
CA HIS A 199 9.73 -15.96 -13.58
C HIS A 199 10.33 -14.82 -12.75
N ILE A 200 9.93 -14.68 -11.49
CA ILE A 200 10.55 -13.73 -10.54
C ILE A 200 12.05 -14.02 -10.41
N HIS A 201 12.41 -15.28 -10.18
CA HIS A 201 13.82 -15.70 -10.01
C HIS A 201 14.62 -15.47 -11.29
N ASN A 202 14.09 -15.90 -12.43
CA ASN A 202 14.77 -15.78 -13.71
C ASN A 202 15.04 -14.31 -14.07
N ALA A 203 14.04 -13.44 -13.93
CA ALA A 203 14.17 -12.03 -14.20
C ALA A 203 15.15 -11.33 -13.25
N ALA A 204 15.18 -11.72 -11.98
CA ALA A 204 16.16 -11.23 -11.02
C ALA A 204 17.60 -11.64 -11.43
N GLY A 205 17.80 -12.88 -11.86
CA GLY A 205 19.11 -13.35 -12.35
C GLY A 205 19.61 -12.63 -13.62
N LEU A 206 18.68 -12.19 -14.49
CA LEU A 206 19.00 -11.42 -15.70
C LEU A 206 19.33 -9.94 -15.40
N GLU A 207 18.65 -9.35 -14.40
CA GLU A 207 18.84 -7.93 -14.05
C GLU A 207 20.11 -7.72 -13.20
N GLY A 208 20.50 -8.69 -12.39
CA GLY A 208 21.67 -8.63 -11.51
C GLY A 208 22.50 -9.90 -11.54
N SER A 209 23.80 -9.80 -11.21
CA SER A 209 24.67 -10.96 -10.98
C SER A 209 24.29 -11.59 -9.63
N TRP A 210 23.37 -12.51 -9.63
CA TRP A 210 23.12 -13.36 -8.45
C TRP A 210 24.10 -14.53 -8.49
N ASP A 211 25.14 -14.44 -7.68
CA ASP A 211 25.91 -15.63 -7.32
C ASP A 211 25.01 -16.49 -6.43
N GLY A 212 24.52 -17.61 -6.98
CA GLY A 212 23.53 -18.50 -6.40
C GLY A 212 23.95 -19.20 -5.12
#